data_1830e884838f007a04e6318adab0235a
#
_entry.id   1830e884838f007a04e6318adab0235a
#
_cell.length_a   1.000
_cell.length_b   1.000
_cell.length_c   1.000
_cell.angle_alpha   90.00
_cell.angle_beta   90.00
_cell.angle_gamma   90.00
#
_symmetry.space_group_name_H-M   'P 1'
#
loop_
_entity.id
_entity.type
_entity.pdbx_description
1 polymer ?
#
loop_
_entity_poly.entity_id
_entity_poly.type
_entity_poly.pdbx_seq_one_letter_code
_entity_poly.pdbx_strand_id
1 'polypeptide(L)'
;MTRSSAAGVLVEVLLILLGLGAILGGTTGTAFYSMAFWTLLVLVHVAVILWGAWRHRLVPDRQTTGEPAPALGPWMVSLLGWTPMIAAFMGLFGGLIGLSVPRGLVADLPEILGTDRETALRAARVVFNVITVLMALLGWSLLHLGYARHYERLDHLHGPAIEFPGTSEPGSTDYVYFAMTVGTTFATSDVTVTARRLRWTVTVHSVLAFFYNAVV
;
A
#
# COMPACT_ATOMS: atom_id res chain seq x y z
N MET A 1 0.05 -13.32 15.93
CA MET A 1 -0.34 -13.06 14.52
C MET A 1 -1.54 -13.93 14.22
N THR A 2 -2.68 -13.33 13.96
CA THR A 2 -3.78 -14.06 13.35
C THR A 2 -3.33 -14.55 11.97
N ARG A 3 -3.92 -15.63 11.45
CA ARG A 3 -3.61 -16.13 10.09
C ARG A 3 -3.69 -15.02 9.03
N SER A 4 -4.56 -14.02 9.23
CA SER A 4 -4.69 -12.87 8.34
C SER A 4 -3.48 -11.93 8.33
N SER A 5 -2.78 -11.74 9.47
CA SER A 5 -1.60 -10.86 9.52
C SER A 5 -0.37 -11.50 8.88
N ALA A 6 -0.19 -12.81 8.98
CA ALA A 6 0.89 -13.53 8.31
C ALA A 6 0.70 -13.52 6.78
N ALA A 7 -0.54 -13.74 6.31
CA ALA A 7 -0.87 -13.64 4.90
C ALA A 7 -0.62 -12.22 4.35
N GLY A 8 -0.97 -11.18 5.11
CA GLY A 8 -0.69 -9.80 4.72
C GLY A 8 0.79 -9.51 4.52
N VAL A 9 1.63 -9.96 5.44
CA VAL A 9 3.10 -9.81 5.32
C VAL A 9 3.64 -10.57 4.10
N LEU A 10 3.15 -11.79 3.87
CA LEU A 10 3.56 -12.56 2.69
C LEU A 10 3.24 -11.82 1.39
N VAL A 11 2.04 -11.23 1.30
CA VAL A 11 1.64 -10.42 0.13
C VAL A 11 2.56 -9.21 -0.03
N GLU A 12 2.88 -8.50 1.06
CA GLU A 12 3.78 -7.33 1.00
C GLU A 12 5.19 -7.70 0.55
N VAL A 13 5.75 -8.81 1.03
CA VAL A 13 7.05 -9.33 0.56
C VAL A 13 7.00 -9.67 -0.93
N LEU A 14 5.92 -10.33 -1.37
CA LEU A 14 5.74 -10.65 -2.79
C LEU A 14 5.63 -9.38 -3.64
N LEU A 15 4.95 -8.35 -3.16
CA LEU A 15 4.86 -7.04 -3.82
C LEU A 15 6.24 -6.37 -3.96
N ILE A 16 7.09 -6.47 -2.94
CA ILE A 16 8.46 -5.94 -3.00
C ILE A 16 9.26 -6.70 -4.07
N LEU A 17 9.17 -8.03 -4.11
CA LEU A 17 9.89 -8.84 -5.10
C LEU A 17 9.40 -8.56 -6.53
N LEU A 18 8.10 -8.41 -6.74
CA LEU A 18 7.53 -8.03 -8.04
C LEU A 18 7.94 -6.61 -8.45
N GLY A 19 7.95 -5.66 -7.52
CA GLY A 19 8.42 -4.30 -7.77
C GLY A 19 9.89 -4.27 -8.16
N LEU A 20 10.74 -5.04 -7.48
CA LEU A 20 12.15 -5.23 -7.88
C LEU A 20 12.25 -5.86 -9.27
N GLY A 21 11.42 -6.86 -9.58
CA GLY A 21 11.37 -7.47 -10.91
C GLY A 21 11.00 -6.47 -12.00
N ALA A 22 10.08 -5.53 -11.71
CA ALA A 22 9.73 -4.45 -12.62
C ALA A 22 10.90 -3.48 -12.85
N ILE A 23 11.62 -3.11 -11.79
CA ILE A 23 12.77 -2.18 -11.84
C ILE A 23 13.96 -2.84 -12.54
N LEU A 24 14.35 -4.04 -12.13
CA LEU A 24 15.53 -4.73 -12.65
C LEU A 24 15.29 -5.33 -14.03
N GLY A 25 14.05 -5.65 -14.37
CA GLY A 25 13.66 -6.16 -15.70
C GLY A 25 13.84 -5.12 -16.82
N GLY A 26 13.94 -3.84 -16.46
CA GLY A 26 14.24 -2.75 -17.39
C GLY A 26 13.29 -2.72 -18.59
N THR A 27 13.85 -2.84 -19.80
CA THR A 27 13.11 -2.78 -21.07
C THR A 27 12.64 -4.14 -21.59
N THR A 28 12.66 -5.19 -20.78
CA THR A 28 12.28 -6.54 -21.16
C THR A 28 10.80 -6.82 -20.93
N GLY A 29 10.26 -7.86 -21.57
CA GLY A 29 8.88 -8.30 -21.34
C GLY A 29 8.62 -8.70 -19.88
N THR A 30 9.65 -9.15 -19.16
CA THR A 30 9.54 -9.51 -17.74
C THR A 30 9.14 -8.32 -16.88
N ALA A 31 9.61 -7.11 -17.16
CA ALA A 31 9.19 -5.89 -16.45
C ALA A 31 7.69 -5.64 -16.59
N PHE A 32 7.15 -5.78 -17.79
CA PHE A 32 5.70 -5.62 -18.05
C PHE A 32 4.86 -6.61 -17.23
N TYR A 33 5.21 -7.90 -17.27
CA TYR A 33 4.48 -8.91 -16.51
C TYR A 33 4.58 -8.68 -15.00
N SER A 34 5.76 -8.28 -14.51
CA SER A 34 5.94 -7.93 -13.10
C SER A 34 5.07 -6.74 -12.68
N MET A 35 4.99 -5.69 -13.51
CA MET A 35 4.14 -4.52 -13.26
C MET A 35 2.64 -4.89 -13.27
N ALA A 36 2.19 -5.65 -14.26
CA ALA A 36 0.81 -6.07 -14.38
C ALA A 36 0.39 -6.96 -13.20
N PHE A 37 1.23 -7.91 -12.82
CA PHE A 37 0.97 -8.80 -11.70
C PHE A 37 1.01 -8.06 -10.35
N TRP A 38 1.95 -7.13 -10.18
CA TRP A 38 2.01 -6.24 -9.03
C TRP A 38 0.73 -5.44 -8.89
N THR A 39 0.27 -4.80 -9.98
CA THR A 39 -0.96 -3.99 -10.00
C THR A 39 -2.17 -4.82 -9.59
N LEU A 40 -2.34 -6.01 -10.15
CA LEU A 40 -3.44 -6.92 -9.83
C LEU A 40 -3.40 -7.36 -8.36
N LEU A 41 -2.23 -7.74 -7.86
CA LEU A 41 -2.06 -8.21 -6.48
C LEU A 41 -2.34 -7.10 -5.47
N VAL A 42 -1.87 -5.87 -5.72
CA VAL A 42 -2.18 -4.72 -4.85
C VAL A 42 -3.66 -4.38 -4.90
N LEU A 43 -4.27 -4.40 -6.08
CA LEU A 43 -5.71 -4.14 -6.20
C LEU A 43 -6.53 -5.09 -5.33
N VAL A 44 -6.25 -6.38 -5.41
CA VAL A 44 -6.90 -7.39 -4.57
C VAL A 44 -6.60 -7.16 -3.09
N HIS A 45 -5.34 -6.88 -2.74
CA HIS A 45 -4.93 -6.66 -1.35
C HIS A 45 -5.62 -5.43 -0.73
N VAL A 46 -5.64 -4.31 -1.43
CA VAL A 46 -6.34 -3.08 -1.03
C VAL A 46 -7.83 -3.33 -0.89
N ALA A 47 -8.45 -4.01 -1.86
CA ALA A 47 -9.87 -4.35 -1.81
C ALA A 47 -10.21 -5.22 -0.58
N VAL A 48 -9.38 -6.19 -0.23
CA VAL A 48 -9.57 -7.04 0.96
C VAL A 48 -9.48 -6.22 2.24
N ILE A 49 -8.50 -5.30 2.35
CA ILE A 49 -8.35 -4.43 3.54
C ILE A 49 -9.57 -3.51 3.68
N LEU A 50 -9.96 -2.84 2.60
CA LEU A 50 -11.10 -1.91 2.61
C LEU A 50 -12.42 -2.65 2.87
N TRP A 51 -12.59 -3.84 2.32
CA TRP A 51 -13.74 -4.70 2.62
C TRP A 51 -13.78 -5.09 4.10
N GLY A 52 -12.64 -5.44 4.68
CA GLY A 52 -12.52 -5.72 6.11
C GLY A 52 -12.94 -4.52 6.96
N ALA A 53 -12.37 -3.35 6.70
CA ALA A 53 -12.71 -2.11 7.39
C ALA A 53 -14.20 -1.74 7.21
N TRP A 54 -14.73 -1.89 5.99
CA TRP A 54 -16.14 -1.62 5.70
C TRP A 54 -17.10 -2.56 6.47
N ARG A 55 -16.75 -3.83 6.60
CA ARG A 55 -17.55 -4.77 7.40
C ARG A 55 -17.52 -4.42 8.88
N HIS A 56 -16.37 -4.01 9.41
CA HIS A 56 -16.23 -3.65 10.83
C HIS A 56 -17.05 -2.43 11.22
N ARG A 57 -17.32 -1.49 10.31
CA ARG A 57 -18.18 -0.32 10.60
C ARG A 57 -19.59 -0.66 11.06
N LEU A 58 -20.07 -1.87 10.74
CA LEU A 58 -21.42 -2.33 11.06
C LEU A 58 -21.47 -3.19 12.33
N VAL A 59 -20.31 -3.48 12.91
CA VAL A 59 -20.20 -4.22 14.16
C VAL A 59 -20.28 -3.21 15.30
N PRO A 60 -21.32 -3.27 16.18
CA PRO A 60 -21.34 -2.46 17.39
C PRO A 60 -20.07 -2.73 18.21
N ASP A 61 -19.58 -1.70 18.95
CA ASP A 61 -18.46 -1.83 19.89
C ASP A 61 -18.67 -3.01 20.83
N ARG A 62 -18.29 -4.19 20.41
CA ARG A 62 -18.23 -5.39 21.23
C ARG A 62 -16.78 -5.65 21.52
N GLN A 63 -16.49 -5.81 22.81
CA GLN A 63 -15.23 -6.34 23.32
C GLN A 63 -14.73 -7.47 22.41
N THR A 64 -13.88 -7.14 21.49
CA THR A 64 -13.02 -8.12 20.86
C THR A 64 -12.00 -8.47 21.92
N THR A 65 -12.30 -9.53 22.69
CA THR A 65 -11.28 -10.17 23.53
C THR A 65 -10.18 -10.61 22.60
N GLY A 66 -9.25 -9.67 22.36
CA GLY A 66 -8.11 -9.90 21.49
C GLY A 66 -7.27 -11.00 22.11
N GLU A 67 -7.21 -12.16 21.48
CA GLU A 67 -6.15 -13.12 21.81
C GLU A 67 -4.81 -12.39 21.68
N PRO A 68 -3.94 -12.50 22.69
CA PRO A 68 -2.64 -11.83 22.66
C PRO A 68 -1.91 -12.25 21.37
N ALA A 69 -1.55 -11.25 20.56
CA ALA A 69 -0.76 -11.48 19.36
C ALA A 69 0.51 -12.26 19.76
N PRO A 70 0.92 -13.30 19.02
CA PRO A 70 2.13 -14.03 19.31
C PRO A 70 3.28 -13.03 19.38
N ALA A 71 4.09 -13.15 20.43
CA ALA A 71 5.20 -12.26 20.73
C ALA A 71 6.28 -12.35 19.65
N LEU A 72 6.10 -11.58 18.57
CA LEU A 72 7.17 -11.28 17.63
C LEU A 72 8.18 -10.40 18.35
N GLY A 73 9.46 -10.70 18.22
CA GLY A 73 10.49 -9.86 18.79
C GLY A 73 10.38 -8.40 18.30
N PRO A 74 10.74 -7.41 19.14
CA PRO A 74 10.56 -5.98 18.81
C PRO A 74 11.20 -5.57 17.46
N TRP A 75 12.30 -6.20 17.08
CA TRP A 75 12.95 -5.97 15.79
C TRP A 75 12.11 -6.45 14.60
N MET A 76 11.42 -7.59 14.75
CA MET A 76 10.55 -8.13 13.69
C MET A 76 9.28 -7.29 13.52
N VAL A 77 8.72 -6.77 14.62
CA VAL A 77 7.61 -5.82 14.58
C VAL A 77 8.01 -4.54 13.84
N SER A 78 9.25 -4.07 14.08
CA SER A 78 9.80 -2.90 13.38
C SER A 78 9.96 -3.17 11.89
N LEU A 79 10.59 -4.28 11.49
CA LEU A 79 10.76 -4.65 10.08
C LEU A 79 9.42 -4.77 9.34
N LEU A 80 8.45 -5.47 9.95
CA LEU A 80 7.13 -5.64 9.37
C LEU A 80 6.33 -4.33 9.25
N GLY A 81 6.69 -3.32 10.05
CA GLY A 81 6.12 -1.98 9.94
C GLY A 81 6.55 -1.23 8.68
N TRP A 82 7.71 -1.58 8.10
CA TRP A 82 8.27 -0.92 6.92
C TRP A 82 7.87 -1.57 5.59
N THR A 83 7.39 -2.81 5.61
CA THR A 83 7.04 -3.55 4.37
C THR A 83 6.01 -2.82 3.49
N PRO A 84 4.92 -2.22 4.02
CA PRO A 84 3.97 -1.49 3.19
C PRO A 84 4.59 -0.26 2.52
N MET A 85 5.48 0.44 3.24
CA MET A 85 6.20 1.58 2.71
C MET A 85 7.11 1.19 1.54
N ILE A 86 7.92 0.15 1.75
CA ILE A 86 8.81 -0.35 0.71
C ILE A 86 8.00 -0.79 -0.52
N ALA A 87 6.90 -1.52 -0.30
CA ALA A 87 6.02 -1.96 -1.39
C ALA A 87 5.37 -0.78 -2.13
N ALA A 88 4.96 0.29 -1.41
CA ALA A 88 4.42 1.50 -2.01
C ALA A 88 5.45 2.23 -2.90
N PHE A 89 6.67 2.39 -2.41
CA PHE A 89 7.76 2.98 -3.20
C PHE A 89 8.17 2.11 -4.39
N MET A 90 8.14 0.78 -4.26
CA MET A 90 8.35 -0.11 -5.40
C MET A 90 7.29 0.10 -6.49
N GLY A 91 6.03 0.31 -6.10
CA GLY A 91 4.95 0.68 -7.02
C GLY A 91 5.21 2.00 -7.74
N LEU A 92 5.59 3.03 -6.99
CA LEU A 92 5.91 4.35 -7.54
C LEU A 92 7.09 4.28 -8.53
N PHE A 93 8.21 3.70 -8.13
CA PHE A 93 9.40 3.59 -8.99
C PHE A 93 9.16 2.67 -10.18
N GLY A 94 8.48 1.53 -9.98
CA GLY A 94 8.09 0.64 -11.08
C GLY A 94 7.20 1.35 -12.09
N GLY A 95 6.24 2.15 -11.62
CA GLY A 95 5.39 2.99 -12.46
C GLY A 95 6.20 4.01 -13.26
N LEU A 96 7.11 4.74 -12.63
CA LEU A 96 7.97 5.73 -13.33
C LEU A 96 8.81 5.08 -14.43
N ILE A 97 9.35 3.89 -14.20
CA ILE A 97 10.08 3.12 -15.22
C ILE A 97 9.15 2.71 -16.36
N GLY A 98 7.89 2.37 -16.06
CA GLY A 98 6.87 2.01 -17.03
C GLY A 98 6.49 3.11 -18.02
N LEU A 99 6.84 4.38 -17.75
CA LEU A 99 6.68 5.46 -18.74
C LEU A 99 7.56 5.25 -19.98
N SER A 100 8.59 4.41 -19.88
CA SER A 100 9.45 4.02 -20.99
C SER A 100 8.97 2.68 -21.57
N VAL A 101 8.17 2.72 -22.63
CA VAL A 101 7.67 1.50 -23.30
C VAL A 101 8.85 0.63 -23.74
N PRO A 102 8.94 -0.64 -23.30
CA PRO A 102 10.04 -1.53 -23.67
C PRO A 102 10.07 -1.79 -25.16
N ARG A 103 11.21 -1.49 -25.82
CA ARG A 103 11.35 -1.68 -27.27
C ARG A 103 11.13 -3.13 -27.71
N GLY A 104 11.56 -4.11 -26.90
CA GLY A 104 11.41 -5.53 -27.19
C GLY A 104 9.94 -5.99 -27.19
N LEU A 105 9.11 -5.47 -26.26
CA LEU A 105 7.70 -5.83 -26.20
C LEU A 105 6.91 -5.33 -27.42
N VAL A 106 7.36 -4.22 -28.02
CA VAL A 106 6.68 -3.57 -29.14
C VAL A 106 7.05 -4.21 -30.49
N ALA A 107 8.13 -5.00 -30.57
CA ALA A 107 8.58 -5.59 -31.83
C ALA A 107 7.54 -6.51 -32.45
N ASP A 108 6.91 -7.35 -31.63
CA ASP A 108 5.97 -8.39 -32.06
C ASP A 108 4.49 -7.96 -32.02
N LEU A 109 4.19 -6.82 -31.38
CA LEU A 109 2.82 -6.33 -31.20
C LEU A 109 2.06 -6.10 -32.52
N PRO A 110 2.65 -5.54 -33.59
CA PRO A 110 1.95 -5.35 -34.86
C PRO A 110 1.44 -6.66 -35.45
N GLU A 111 2.25 -7.71 -35.38
CA GLU A 111 1.89 -9.05 -35.89
C GLU A 111 0.79 -9.69 -35.02
N ILE A 112 0.93 -9.60 -33.67
CA ILE A 112 -0.05 -10.13 -32.71
C ILE A 112 -1.42 -9.43 -32.85
N LEU A 113 -1.42 -8.11 -33.06
CA LEU A 113 -2.64 -7.32 -33.15
C LEU A 113 -3.20 -7.22 -34.58
N GLY A 114 -2.49 -7.71 -35.57
CA GLY A 114 -2.89 -7.61 -36.98
C GLY A 114 -3.02 -6.17 -37.48
N THR A 115 -2.18 -5.23 -36.98
CA THR A 115 -2.27 -3.80 -37.25
C THR A 115 -0.90 -3.22 -37.64
N ASP A 116 -0.89 -1.95 -38.08
CA ASP A 116 0.36 -1.26 -38.39
C ASP A 116 1.15 -0.91 -37.10
N ARG A 117 2.44 -0.68 -37.30
CA ARG A 117 3.37 -0.41 -36.17
C ARG A 117 3.00 0.83 -35.37
N GLU A 118 2.46 1.86 -36.00
CA GLU A 118 2.12 3.13 -35.34
C GLU A 118 0.92 2.92 -34.41
N THR A 119 -0.10 2.24 -34.89
CA THR A 119 -1.30 1.90 -34.12
C THR A 119 -0.95 0.97 -32.95
N ALA A 120 -0.10 -0.05 -33.17
CA ALA A 120 0.38 -0.92 -32.10
C ALA A 120 1.17 -0.15 -31.01
N LEU A 121 2.03 0.80 -31.43
CA LEU A 121 2.78 1.66 -30.50
C LEU A 121 1.86 2.57 -29.68
N ARG A 122 0.84 3.16 -30.30
CA ARG A 122 -0.16 4.00 -29.62
C ARG A 122 -0.91 3.18 -28.57
N ALA A 123 -1.39 2.01 -28.93
CA ALA A 123 -2.07 1.10 -28.00
C ALA A 123 -1.18 0.71 -26.81
N ALA A 124 0.06 0.31 -27.08
CA ALA A 124 1.03 0.00 -26.04
C ALA A 124 1.25 1.15 -25.08
N ARG A 125 1.45 2.39 -25.58
CA ARG A 125 1.62 3.58 -24.73
C ARG A 125 0.41 3.83 -23.84
N VAL A 126 -0.80 3.68 -24.36
CA VAL A 126 -2.03 3.85 -23.55
C VAL A 126 -2.06 2.83 -22.42
N VAL A 127 -1.82 1.56 -22.71
CA VAL A 127 -1.80 0.49 -21.70
C VAL A 127 -0.73 0.74 -20.65
N PHE A 128 0.50 1.10 -21.04
CA PHE A 128 1.57 1.42 -20.10
C PHE A 128 1.24 2.61 -19.22
N ASN A 129 0.70 3.69 -19.80
CA ASN A 129 0.31 4.88 -19.03
C ASN A 129 -0.78 4.53 -18.01
N VAL A 130 -1.78 3.74 -18.40
CA VAL A 130 -2.85 3.29 -17.48
C VAL A 130 -2.26 2.46 -16.33
N ILE A 131 -1.39 1.49 -16.62
CA ILE A 131 -0.73 0.68 -15.59
C ILE A 131 0.10 1.57 -14.66
N THR A 132 0.87 2.53 -15.20
CA THR A 132 1.68 3.45 -14.41
C THR A 132 0.83 4.28 -13.44
N VAL A 133 -0.27 4.86 -13.91
CA VAL A 133 -1.19 5.63 -13.06
C VAL A 133 -1.82 4.72 -11.98
N LEU A 134 -2.23 3.52 -12.36
CA LEU A 134 -2.77 2.55 -11.39
C LEU A 134 -1.73 2.16 -10.34
N MET A 135 -0.48 1.91 -10.73
CA MET A 135 0.60 1.60 -9.80
C MET A 135 0.83 2.74 -8.81
N ALA A 136 0.82 3.97 -9.28
CA ALA A 136 0.98 5.14 -8.42
C ALA A 136 -0.18 5.27 -7.41
N LEU A 137 -1.43 5.20 -7.87
CA LEU A 137 -2.61 5.29 -7.00
C LEU A 137 -2.70 4.13 -6.00
N LEU A 138 -2.40 2.92 -6.45
CA LEU A 138 -2.42 1.73 -5.59
C LEU A 138 -1.26 1.74 -4.59
N GLY A 139 -0.08 2.20 -4.99
CA GLY A 139 1.05 2.40 -4.09
C GLY A 139 0.73 3.45 -3.02
N TRP A 140 0.08 4.56 -3.40
CA TRP A 140 -0.44 5.55 -2.46
C TRP A 140 -1.39 4.91 -1.44
N SER A 141 -2.38 4.14 -1.92
CA SER A 141 -3.32 3.45 -1.04
C SER A 141 -2.62 2.46 -0.10
N LEU A 142 -1.64 1.73 -0.62
CA LEU A 142 -0.87 0.76 0.15
C LEU A 142 -0.05 1.42 1.27
N LEU A 143 0.53 2.61 1.02
CA LEU A 143 1.23 3.40 2.02
C LEU A 143 0.32 3.73 3.20
N HIS A 144 -0.83 4.31 2.95
CA HIS A 144 -1.73 4.77 4.01
C HIS A 144 -2.42 3.62 4.75
N LEU A 145 -2.85 2.58 4.03
CA LEU A 145 -3.39 1.37 4.66
C LEU A 145 -2.33 0.60 5.46
N GLY A 146 -1.08 0.66 5.03
CA GLY A 146 0.05 0.15 5.79
C GLY A 146 0.25 0.90 7.10
N TYR A 147 0.18 2.23 7.07
CA TYR A 147 0.22 3.06 8.28
C TYR A 147 -0.97 2.83 9.20
N ALA A 148 -2.18 2.60 8.67
CA ALA A 148 -3.34 2.23 9.49
C ALA A 148 -3.05 1.01 10.37
N ARG A 149 -2.53 -0.07 9.76
CA ARG A 149 -2.12 -1.28 10.49
C ARG A 149 -0.94 -1.05 11.43
N HIS A 150 -0.05 -0.14 11.07
CA HIS A 150 1.09 0.20 11.92
C HIS A 150 0.65 0.96 13.17
N TYR A 151 -0.28 1.90 13.05
CA TYR A 151 -0.90 2.62 14.18
C TYR A 151 -1.65 1.66 15.10
N GLU A 152 -2.54 0.83 14.56
CA GLU A 152 -3.26 -0.20 15.32
C GLU A 152 -2.29 -1.07 16.13
N ARG A 153 -1.22 -1.54 15.51
CA ARG A 153 -0.20 -2.37 16.17
C ARG A 153 0.54 -1.63 17.27
N LEU A 154 0.95 -0.37 17.03
CA LEU A 154 1.65 0.43 18.03
C LEU A 154 0.78 0.76 19.22
N ASP A 155 -0.50 1.03 18.99
CA ASP A 155 -1.48 1.36 20.02
C ASP A 155 -1.74 0.15 20.92
N HIS A 156 -1.90 -1.04 20.35
CA HIS A 156 -2.06 -2.29 21.11
C HIS A 156 -0.80 -2.70 21.87
N LEU A 157 0.39 -2.45 21.35
CA LEU A 157 1.65 -2.86 21.99
C LEU A 157 2.07 -1.98 23.16
N HIS A 158 1.72 -0.70 23.14
CA HIS A 158 2.23 0.28 24.09
C HIS A 158 1.14 0.88 24.99
N GLY A 159 -0.08 0.34 24.91
CA GLY A 159 -1.27 0.89 25.55
C GLY A 159 -1.94 1.98 24.71
N PRO A 160 -3.21 2.30 25.00
CA PRO A 160 -3.99 3.24 24.22
C PRO A 160 -3.35 4.63 24.24
N ALA A 161 -2.88 5.06 23.10
CA ALA A 161 -2.18 6.31 22.91
C ALA A 161 -2.70 7.10 21.69
N ILE A 162 -3.72 6.56 21.01
CA ILE A 162 -4.53 7.23 20.01
C ILE A 162 -5.97 7.23 20.52
N GLU A 163 -6.49 8.42 20.81
CA GLU A 163 -7.84 8.60 21.31
C GLU A 163 -8.76 9.02 20.18
N PHE A 164 -9.77 8.20 19.92
CA PHE A 164 -10.80 8.45 18.91
C PHE A 164 -12.07 8.94 19.59
N PRO A 165 -12.67 10.07 19.14
CA PRO A 165 -13.92 10.54 19.69
C PRO A 165 -15.05 9.50 19.52
N GLY A 166 -15.75 9.24 20.61
CA GLY A 166 -16.94 8.38 20.59
C GLY A 166 -16.69 6.88 20.68
N THR A 167 -15.43 6.43 20.79
CA THR A 167 -15.12 5.02 21.05
C THR A 167 -13.98 4.87 22.07
N SER A 168 -14.12 3.89 22.96
CA SER A 168 -13.06 3.47 23.89
C SER A 168 -12.27 2.26 23.37
N GLU A 169 -12.78 1.58 22.35
CA GLU A 169 -12.20 0.40 21.74
C GLU A 169 -12.11 0.59 20.22
N PRO A 170 -11.08 1.31 19.73
CA PRO A 170 -10.94 1.59 18.30
C PRO A 170 -10.71 0.30 17.51
N GLY A 171 -11.40 0.20 16.38
CA GLY A 171 -11.25 -0.90 15.43
C GLY A 171 -10.45 -0.51 14.19
N SER A 172 -10.28 -1.45 13.27
CA SER A 172 -9.53 -1.22 12.02
C SER A 172 -10.08 -0.06 11.18
N THR A 173 -11.38 0.22 11.27
CA THR A 173 -12.03 1.36 10.58
C THR A 173 -11.47 2.69 11.08
N ASP A 174 -11.28 2.84 12.40
CA ASP A 174 -10.80 4.06 13.04
C ASP A 174 -9.35 4.34 12.65
N TYR A 175 -8.50 3.31 12.66
CA TYR A 175 -7.11 3.44 12.21
C TYR A 175 -7.00 3.72 10.71
N VAL A 176 -7.87 3.16 9.86
CA VAL A 176 -7.95 3.51 8.43
C VAL A 176 -8.36 4.96 8.26
N TYR A 177 -9.40 5.42 8.98
CA TYR A 177 -9.82 6.81 8.98
C TYR A 177 -8.66 7.75 9.34
N PHE A 178 -7.98 7.47 10.45
CA PHE A 178 -6.85 8.28 10.92
C PHE A 178 -5.72 8.33 9.88
N ALA A 179 -5.30 7.17 9.35
CA ALA A 179 -4.21 7.11 8.40
C ALA A 179 -4.56 7.81 7.07
N MET A 180 -5.79 7.65 6.57
CA MET A 180 -6.25 8.33 5.36
C MET A 180 -6.33 9.84 5.57
N THR A 181 -6.80 10.31 6.74
CA THR A 181 -6.85 11.73 7.07
C THR A 181 -5.43 12.33 7.10
N VAL A 182 -4.48 11.68 7.77
CA VAL A 182 -3.07 12.13 7.76
C VAL A 182 -2.51 12.16 6.33
N GLY A 183 -2.80 11.13 5.53
CA GLY A 183 -2.30 11.02 4.16
C GLY A 183 -2.85 12.05 3.17
N THR A 184 -4.09 12.48 3.36
CA THR A 184 -4.77 13.42 2.45
C THR A 184 -4.71 14.86 2.92
N THR A 185 -4.70 15.11 4.23
CA THR A 185 -4.80 16.47 4.81
C THR A 185 -3.56 16.89 5.58
N PHE A 186 -2.63 15.98 5.84
CA PHE A 186 -1.44 16.18 6.70
C PHE A 186 -1.80 16.60 8.14
N ALA A 187 -3.01 16.30 8.59
CA ALA A 187 -3.54 16.62 9.90
C ALA A 187 -4.07 15.37 10.61
N THR A 188 -4.17 15.43 11.94
CA THR A 188 -4.71 14.35 12.76
C THR A 188 -6.24 14.39 12.88
N SER A 189 -6.89 15.41 12.30
CA SER A 189 -8.34 15.64 12.40
C SER A 189 -8.79 15.83 13.86
N ASP A 190 -9.82 15.08 14.27
CA ASP A 190 -10.41 15.05 15.62
C ASP A 190 -9.72 14.05 16.55
N VAL A 191 -8.75 13.29 16.02
CA VAL A 191 -8.03 12.24 16.77
C VAL A 191 -6.90 12.82 17.60
N THR A 192 -6.82 12.43 18.88
CA THR A 192 -5.78 12.89 19.79
C THR A 192 -4.65 11.86 19.91
N VAL A 193 -3.41 12.28 19.61
CA VAL A 193 -2.22 11.44 19.77
C VAL A 193 -1.49 11.81 21.06
N THR A 194 -1.59 10.99 22.09
CA THR A 194 -1.10 11.28 23.43
C THR A 194 0.36 10.91 23.65
N ALA A 195 0.86 9.85 22.99
CA ALA A 195 2.23 9.40 23.15
C ALA A 195 3.21 10.09 22.20
N ARG A 196 4.37 10.54 22.72
CA ARG A 196 5.45 11.17 21.94
C ARG A 196 5.94 10.27 20.80
N ARG A 197 6.02 8.97 21.03
CA ARG A 197 6.47 7.99 20.07
C ARG A 197 5.52 7.92 18.85
N LEU A 198 4.22 7.91 19.10
CA LEU A 198 3.22 7.92 18.03
C LEU A 198 3.21 9.24 17.29
N ARG A 199 3.39 10.38 17.96
CA ARG A 199 3.55 11.67 17.28
C ARG A 199 4.72 11.67 16.30
N TRP A 200 5.84 11.02 16.64
CA TRP A 200 6.95 10.84 15.70
C TRP A 200 6.55 10.01 14.48
N THR A 201 5.83 8.90 14.69
CA THR A 201 5.33 8.06 13.57
C THR A 201 4.38 8.86 12.66
N VAL A 202 3.48 9.67 13.25
CA VAL A 202 2.60 10.57 12.48
C VAL A 202 3.41 11.60 11.68
N THR A 203 4.44 12.19 12.29
CA THR A 203 5.33 13.13 11.57
C THR A 203 5.99 12.46 10.37
N VAL A 204 6.55 11.27 10.55
CA VAL A 204 7.18 10.52 9.44
C VAL A 204 6.14 10.19 8.35
N HIS A 205 4.95 9.74 8.75
CA HIS A 205 3.85 9.48 7.81
C HIS A 205 3.48 10.72 6.99
N SER A 206 3.27 11.85 7.66
CA SER A 206 2.91 13.12 6.99
C SER A 206 3.99 13.58 6.00
N VAL A 207 5.27 13.46 6.37
CA VAL A 207 6.38 13.81 5.47
C VAL A 207 6.43 12.90 4.25
N LEU A 208 6.29 11.59 4.45
CA LEU A 208 6.26 10.62 3.34
C LEU A 208 5.04 10.82 2.44
N ALA A 209 3.86 11.07 3.03
CA ALA A 209 2.65 11.38 2.29
C ALA A 209 2.82 12.64 1.44
N PHE A 210 3.43 13.69 2.01
CA PHE A 210 3.72 14.93 1.28
C PHE A 210 4.59 14.67 0.05
N PHE A 211 5.72 13.98 0.21
CA PHE A 211 6.61 13.67 -0.92
C PHE A 211 5.95 12.73 -1.94
N TYR A 212 5.17 11.75 -1.48
CA TYR A 212 4.45 10.87 -2.38
C TYR A 212 3.44 11.64 -3.22
N ASN A 213 2.62 12.49 -2.58
CA ASN A 213 1.62 13.32 -3.25
C ASN A 213 2.24 14.36 -4.21
N ALA A 214 3.48 14.78 -3.96
CA ALA A 214 4.20 15.71 -4.84
C ALA A 214 4.70 15.05 -6.13
N VAL A 215 4.83 13.71 -6.15
CA VAL A 215 5.35 12.95 -7.30
C VAL A 215 4.23 12.33 -8.13
N VAL A 216 3.09 11.99 -7.51
CA VAL A 216 1.92 11.38 -8.17
C VAL A 216 0.98 12.44 -8.70
#